data_1b47e4b3272fb38153aa07dd98785791
#
_entry.id   1b47e4b3272fb38153aa07dd98785791
#
_cell.length_a   1.000
_cell.length_b   1.000
_cell.length_c   1.000
_cell.angle_alpha   90.00
_cell.angle_beta   90.00
_cell.angle_gamma   90.00
#
_symmetry.space_group_name_H-M   'P 1'
#
loop_
_entity.id
_entity.type
_entity.pdbx_description
1 polymer ?
#
loop_
_entity_poly.entity_id
_entity_poly.type
_entity_poly.pdbx_seq_one_letter_code
_entity_poly.pdbx_strand_id
1 'polypeptide(L)'
;MKQIVNFVLSLFAFDYVLPNDTYYKHIVRSKTMFKINMIKAIKITLGCCLAFITANALHLEYSTSVVTITLLSILNTKKDTLIVAWKRSIAFLLASSIAIISFTISQFSVWGLGIYLIMIVILCQAFELTDGLSMSTVLMLHIWAARSITASSLLNEATLMAIGILMGILMNLYMPNQIKKIKTYQTIIDRHFKELLLCFSDSIVFPNRLQSIQHQFDVLSTIFQKSIQATDLHVNNHLFSDTGY
;
A
#
# COMPACT_ATOMS: atom_id res chain seq x y z
N MET A 1 27.49 6.57 -5.12
CA MET A 1 26.20 6.55 -5.81
C MET A 1 25.70 5.12 -6.15
N LYS A 2 26.48 4.24 -6.80
CA LYS A 2 26.10 2.85 -7.09
C LYS A 2 25.80 1.99 -5.84
N GLN A 3 26.47 2.19 -4.72
CA GLN A 3 26.24 1.43 -3.47
C GLN A 3 24.91 1.80 -2.79
N ILE A 4 24.50 3.07 -2.83
CA ILE A 4 23.23 3.54 -2.28
C ILE A 4 22.04 3.00 -3.11
N VAL A 5 22.19 2.97 -4.44
CA VAL A 5 21.18 2.39 -5.34
C VAL A 5 21.03 0.90 -5.11
N ASN A 6 22.13 0.16 -4.91
CA ASN A 6 22.09 -1.28 -4.61
C ASN A 6 21.51 -1.57 -3.21
N PHE A 7 21.78 -0.72 -2.22
CA PHE A 7 21.20 -0.83 -0.87
C PHE A 7 19.69 -0.56 -0.88
N VAL A 8 19.24 0.47 -1.60
CA VAL A 8 17.80 0.76 -1.78
C VAL A 8 17.11 -0.36 -2.57
N LEU A 9 17.76 -0.93 -3.56
CA LEU A 9 17.24 -2.08 -4.31
C LEU A 9 17.14 -3.36 -3.47
N SER A 10 18.07 -3.59 -2.52
CA SER A 10 18.01 -4.74 -1.60
C SER A 10 16.90 -4.63 -0.55
N LEU A 11 16.54 -3.42 -0.14
CA LEU A 11 15.42 -3.17 0.79
C LEU A 11 14.03 -3.47 0.18
N PHE A 12 13.93 -3.47 -1.15
CA PHE A 12 12.70 -3.79 -1.87
C PHE A 12 12.68 -5.18 -2.53
N ALA A 13 13.77 -5.94 -2.41
CA ALA A 13 13.86 -7.32 -2.87
C ALA A 13 13.39 -8.26 -1.75
N PHE A 14 12.09 -8.44 -1.65
CA PHE A 14 11.53 -9.59 -0.93
C PHE A 14 11.84 -10.84 -1.77
N ASP A 15 12.75 -11.67 -1.28
CA ASP A 15 13.17 -12.93 -1.90
C ASP A 15 12.00 -13.91 -2.01
N TYR A 16 11.47 -14.05 -3.21
CA TYR A 16 10.78 -15.27 -3.61
C TYR A 16 11.76 -16.16 -4.35
N VAL A 17 12.30 -17.15 -3.64
CA VAL A 17 13.02 -18.26 -4.23
C VAL A 17 12.05 -19.05 -5.12
N LEU A 18 12.29 -19.04 -6.43
CA LEU A 18 11.62 -19.89 -7.42
C LEU A 18 12.66 -20.73 -8.15
N PRO A 19 12.39 -22.03 -8.40
CA PRO A 19 13.31 -22.89 -9.08
C PRO A 19 13.48 -22.51 -10.56
N ASN A 20 14.68 -22.77 -11.04
CA ASN A 20 15.26 -22.54 -12.34
C ASN A 20 14.34 -22.65 -13.55
N ASP A 21 14.00 -21.50 -14.14
CA ASP A 21 13.66 -21.39 -15.55
C ASP A 21 14.17 -20.05 -16.11
N THR A 22 15.39 -20.09 -16.59
CA THR A 22 16.22 -18.91 -16.86
C THR A 22 15.82 -18.13 -18.11
N TYR A 23 15.05 -18.67 -19.01
CA TYR A 23 14.82 -18.06 -20.32
C TYR A 23 13.55 -17.20 -20.43
N TYR A 24 12.44 -17.60 -19.80
CA TYR A 24 11.20 -16.82 -19.79
C TYR A 24 11.21 -15.71 -18.75
N LYS A 25 12.02 -15.85 -17.70
CA LYS A 25 12.12 -14.91 -16.57
C LYS A 25 12.73 -13.56 -16.95
N HIS A 26 13.69 -13.51 -17.88
CA HIS A 26 14.45 -12.28 -18.15
C HIS A 26 13.72 -11.27 -19.06
N ILE A 27 12.92 -11.69 -20.02
CA ILE A 27 12.34 -10.78 -21.02
C ILE A 27 11.02 -10.15 -20.55
N VAL A 28 10.15 -10.92 -19.91
CA VAL A 28 8.84 -10.41 -19.45
C VAL A 28 8.95 -9.66 -18.12
N ARG A 29 9.85 -10.10 -17.23
CA ARG A 29 10.01 -9.51 -15.89
C ARG A 29 10.68 -8.14 -15.92
N SER A 30 11.71 -7.94 -16.74
CA SER A 30 12.49 -6.70 -16.74
C SER A 30 11.71 -5.49 -17.30
N LYS A 31 11.07 -5.63 -18.46
CA LYS A 31 10.38 -4.48 -19.09
C LYS A 31 9.06 -4.10 -18.42
N THR A 32 8.27 -5.08 -17.98
CA THR A 32 6.93 -4.81 -17.44
C THR A 32 6.99 -4.37 -15.97
N MET A 33 7.86 -4.98 -15.15
CA MET A 33 8.05 -4.58 -13.75
C MET A 33 8.65 -3.19 -13.62
N PHE A 34 9.66 -2.86 -14.41
CA PHE A 34 10.29 -1.54 -14.41
C PHE A 34 9.30 -0.45 -14.81
N LYS A 35 8.46 -0.70 -15.83
CA LYS A 35 7.44 0.26 -16.30
C LYS A 35 6.31 0.49 -15.28
N ILE A 36 5.87 -0.56 -14.57
CA ILE A 36 4.83 -0.44 -13.54
C ILE A 36 5.38 0.31 -12.32
N ASN A 37 6.60 -0.01 -11.90
CA ASN A 37 7.25 0.66 -10.78
C ASN A 37 7.53 2.15 -11.06
N MET A 38 7.95 2.50 -12.27
CA MET A 38 8.19 3.89 -12.68
C MET A 38 6.90 4.73 -12.63
N ILE A 39 5.81 4.23 -13.19
CA ILE A 39 4.53 4.96 -13.18
C ILE A 39 4.03 5.14 -11.73
N LYS A 40 4.17 4.12 -10.89
CA LYS A 40 3.82 4.20 -9.47
C LYS A 40 4.71 5.21 -8.74
N ALA A 41 6.00 5.21 -8.99
CA ALA A 41 6.94 6.16 -8.39
C ALA A 41 6.62 7.61 -8.78
N ILE A 42 6.43 7.89 -10.07
CA ILE A 42 6.05 9.22 -10.57
C ILE A 42 4.74 9.68 -9.92
N LYS A 43 3.75 8.81 -9.86
CA LYS A 43 2.45 9.10 -9.24
C LYS A 43 2.57 9.47 -7.76
N ILE A 44 3.34 8.72 -6.99
CA ILE A 44 3.59 8.97 -5.58
C ILE A 44 4.31 10.32 -5.41
N THR A 45 5.36 10.55 -6.18
CA THR A 45 6.14 11.79 -6.13
C THR A 45 5.29 13.01 -6.46
N LEU A 46 4.49 12.96 -7.54
CA LEU A 46 3.58 14.03 -7.90
C LEU A 46 2.54 14.32 -6.81
N GLY A 47 1.94 13.27 -6.22
CA GLY A 47 1.00 13.43 -5.13
C GLY A 47 1.62 14.09 -3.90
N CYS A 48 2.83 13.69 -3.53
CA CYS A 48 3.59 14.27 -2.42
C CYS A 48 3.96 15.74 -2.69
N CYS A 49 4.44 16.07 -3.89
CA CYS A 49 4.77 17.45 -4.26
C CYS A 49 3.54 18.36 -4.24
N LEU A 50 2.43 17.91 -4.80
CA LEU A 50 1.16 18.67 -4.79
C LEU A 50 0.65 18.87 -3.36
N ALA A 51 0.70 17.84 -2.51
CA ALA A 51 0.32 17.94 -1.11
C ALA A 51 1.17 18.97 -0.36
N PHE A 52 2.49 18.96 -0.59
CA PHE A 52 3.40 19.94 0.03
C PHE A 52 3.11 21.37 -0.43
N ILE A 53 2.92 21.58 -1.75
CA ILE A 53 2.61 22.90 -2.31
C ILE A 53 1.29 23.43 -1.70
N THR A 54 0.26 22.59 -1.59
CA THR A 54 -1.03 23.00 -1.00
C THR A 54 -0.91 23.34 0.47
N ALA A 55 -0.20 22.54 1.27
CA ALA A 55 0.03 22.82 2.68
C ALA A 55 0.84 24.11 2.90
N ASN A 56 1.86 24.33 2.07
CA ASN A 56 2.68 25.54 2.14
C ASN A 56 1.90 26.80 1.70
N ALA A 57 1.05 26.69 0.68
CA ALA A 57 0.18 27.78 0.23
C ALA A 57 -0.86 28.19 1.30
N LEU A 58 -1.26 27.27 2.16
CA LEU A 58 -2.13 27.52 3.31
C LEU A 58 -1.36 27.99 4.55
N HIS A 59 -0.05 28.19 4.45
CA HIS A 59 0.84 28.61 5.54
C HIS A 59 0.74 27.70 6.78
N LEU A 60 0.55 26.39 6.57
CA LEU A 60 0.47 25.43 7.67
C LEU A 60 1.84 25.18 8.30
N GLU A 61 1.86 25.13 9.63
CA GLU A 61 3.06 24.70 10.38
C GLU A 61 3.33 23.23 10.08
N TYR A 62 4.62 22.83 10.06
CA TYR A 62 5.06 21.46 9.75
C TYR A 62 4.56 20.90 8.40
N SER A 63 4.41 21.77 7.40
CA SER A 63 3.92 21.42 6.05
C SER A 63 4.68 20.25 5.39
N THR A 64 5.94 20.00 5.78
CA THR A 64 6.74 18.86 5.33
C THR A 64 6.11 17.51 5.73
N SER A 65 5.40 17.45 6.84
CA SER A 65 4.76 16.22 7.34
C SER A 65 3.64 15.72 6.43
N VAL A 66 3.01 16.62 5.66
CA VAL A 66 1.98 16.23 4.69
C VAL A 66 2.52 15.29 3.62
N VAL A 67 3.82 15.40 3.29
CA VAL A 67 4.48 14.50 2.33
C VAL A 67 4.45 13.05 2.83
N THR A 68 4.83 12.84 4.10
CA THR A 68 4.81 11.52 4.74
C THR A 68 3.38 11.00 4.83
N ILE A 69 2.42 11.85 5.20
CA ILE A 69 1.01 11.49 5.29
C ILE A 69 0.47 11.06 3.93
N THR A 70 0.78 11.80 2.87
CA THR A 70 0.38 11.48 1.50
C THR A 70 1.02 10.18 1.03
N LEU A 71 2.32 9.99 1.28
CA LEU A 71 3.04 8.77 0.93
C LEU A 71 2.37 7.52 1.53
N LEU A 72 2.06 7.58 2.82
CA LEU A 72 1.38 6.49 3.52
C LEU A 72 -0.07 6.32 3.07
N SER A 73 -0.71 7.36 2.53
CA SER A 73 -2.11 7.32 2.08
C SER A 73 -2.29 6.74 0.69
N ILE A 74 -1.22 6.63 -0.11
CA ILE A 74 -1.28 6.04 -1.44
C ILE A 74 -1.18 4.51 -1.33
N LEU A 75 -2.34 3.84 -1.37
CA LEU A 75 -2.46 2.38 -1.28
C LEU A 75 -2.62 1.73 -2.64
N ASN A 76 -2.79 0.40 -2.65
CA ASN A 76 -2.84 -0.37 -3.88
C ASN A 76 -4.24 -0.41 -4.51
N THR A 77 -5.31 -0.22 -3.73
CA THR A 77 -6.69 -0.25 -4.23
C THR A 77 -7.50 0.97 -3.76
N LYS A 78 -8.57 1.29 -4.50
CA LYS A 78 -9.47 2.40 -4.16
C LYS A 78 -10.25 2.11 -2.88
N LYS A 79 -10.73 0.88 -2.72
CA LYS A 79 -11.50 0.45 -1.56
C LYS A 79 -10.67 0.53 -0.28
N ASP A 80 -9.44 -0.03 -0.32
CA ASP A 80 -8.54 0.02 0.83
C ASP A 80 -8.21 1.46 1.21
N THR A 81 -8.01 2.34 0.22
CA THR A 81 -7.71 3.76 0.46
C THR A 81 -8.81 4.44 1.26
N LEU A 82 -10.08 4.20 0.94
CA LEU A 82 -11.21 4.81 1.67
C LEU A 82 -11.38 4.22 3.06
N ILE A 83 -11.25 2.89 3.20
CA ILE A 83 -11.35 2.22 4.51
C ILE A 83 -10.25 2.71 5.44
N VAL A 84 -9.01 2.77 4.94
CA VAL A 84 -7.86 3.23 5.73
C VAL A 84 -7.96 4.72 6.03
N ALA A 85 -8.46 5.54 5.10
CA ALA A 85 -8.70 6.97 5.34
C ALA A 85 -9.67 7.18 6.51
N TRP A 86 -10.76 6.42 6.56
CA TRP A 86 -11.71 6.44 7.66
C TRP A 86 -11.09 6.00 9.00
N LYS A 87 -10.38 4.87 9.00
CA LYS A 87 -9.67 4.39 10.20
C LYS A 87 -8.66 5.41 10.72
N ARG A 88 -7.93 6.09 9.84
CA ARG A 88 -6.97 7.14 10.21
C ARG A 88 -7.64 8.36 10.82
N SER A 89 -8.79 8.77 10.29
CA SER A 89 -9.55 9.89 10.86
C SER A 89 -10.01 9.59 12.28
N ILE A 90 -10.50 8.38 12.55
CA ILE A 90 -10.89 7.95 13.89
C ILE A 90 -9.66 7.85 14.81
N ALA A 91 -8.55 7.26 14.33
CA ALA A 91 -7.31 7.17 15.10
C ALA A 91 -6.77 8.56 15.50
N PHE A 92 -6.89 9.56 14.61
CA PHE A 92 -6.49 10.93 14.90
C PHE A 92 -7.35 11.56 16.00
N LEU A 93 -8.67 11.37 15.96
CA LEU A 93 -9.58 11.87 17.00
C LEU A 93 -9.25 11.24 18.37
N LEU A 94 -8.98 9.93 18.41
CA LEU A 94 -8.54 9.25 19.62
C LEU A 94 -7.18 9.79 20.09
N ALA A 95 -6.22 9.90 19.18
CA ALA A 95 -4.88 10.39 19.50
C ALA A 95 -4.90 11.81 20.06
N SER A 96 -5.69 12.72 19.46
CA SER A 96 -5.81 14.09 19.91
C SER A 96 -6.46 14.18 21.30
N SER A 97 -7.49 13.38 21.56
CA SER A 97 -8.14 13.34 22.88
C SER A 97 -7.19 12.89 23.97
N ILE A 98 -6.43 11.81 23.73
CA ILE A 98 -5.46 11.28 24.68
C ILE A 98 -4.28 12.27 24.85
N ALA A 99 -3.81 12.89 23.76
CA ALA A 99 -2.72 13.85 23.80
C ALA A 99 -3.08 15.09 24.62
N ILE A 100 -4.28 15.64 24.45
CA ILE A 100 -4.77 16.78 25.23
C ILE A 100 -4.71 16.44 26.72
N ILE A 101 -5.26 15.31 27.14
CA ILE A 101 -5.29 14.91 28.54
C ILE A 101 -3.86 14.66 29.06
N SER A 102 -3.09 13.84 28.37
CA SER A 102 -1.75 13.43 28.81
C SER A 102 -0.77 14.60 28.89
N PHE A 103 -0.73 15.44 27.85
CA PHE A 103 0.24 16.55 27.77
C PHE A 103 -0.12 17.70 28.71
N THR A 104 -1.41 17.96 28.92
CA THR A 104 -1.88 18.97 29.87
C THR A 104 -1.55 18.58 31.32
N ILE A 105 -1.84 17.35 31.71
CA ILE A 105 -1.56 16.87 33.07
C ILE A 105 -0.05 16.77 33.34
N SER A 106 0.71 16.28 32.34
CA SER A 106 2.16 16.07 32.50
C SER A 106 3.01 17.30 32.21
N GLN A 107 2.40 18.43 31.84
CA GLN A 107 3.10 19.69 31.45
C GLN A 107 4.20 19.43 30.39
N PHE A 108 3.87 18.63 29.37
CA PHE A 108 4.78 18.25 28.28
C PHE A 108 6.08 17.57 28.74
N SER A 109 6.04 16.83 29.85
CA SER A 109 7.17 16.04 30.30
C SER A 109 7.38 14.81 29.43
N VAL A 110 8.59 14.23 29.46
CA VAL A 110 8.90 12.98 28.76
C VAL A 110 8.06 11.81 29.27
N TRP A 111 7.73 11.80 30.56
CA TRP A 111 6.84 10.79 31.16
C TRP A 111 5.42 10.86 30.59
N GLY A 112 4.90 12.08 30.36
CA GLY A 112 3.60 12.28 29.73
C GLY A 112 3.56 11.78 28.28
N LEU A 113 4.66 11.97 27.55
CA LEU A 113 4.83 11.39 26.21
C LEU A 113 4.80 9.87 26.28
N GLY A 114 5.51 9.25 27.25
CA GLY A 114 5.51 7.81 27.42
C GLY A 114 4.10 7.25 27.71
N ILE A 115 3.36 7.90 28.61
CA ILE A 115 1.95 7.52 28.90
C ILE A 115 1.08 7.65 27.66
N TYR A 116 1.19 8.76 26.91
CA TYR A 116 0.48 8.95 25.66
C TYR A 116 0.74 7.82 24.66
N LEU A 117 2.02 7.47 24.45
CA LEU A 117 2.40 6.43 23.49
C LEU A 117 1.85 5.05 23.87
N ILE A 118 1.91 4.68 25.15
CA ILE A 118 1.35 3.41 25.63
C ILE A 118 -0.16 3.39 25.40
N MET A 119 -0.87 4.46 25.79
CA MET A 119 -2.32 4.53 25.67
C MET A 119 -2.80 4.48 24.22
N ILE A 120 -2.17 5.24 23.33
CA ILE A 120 -2.59 5.27 21.92
C ILE A 120 -2.32 3.93 21.24
N VAL A 121 -1.20 3.23 21.54
CA VAL A 121 -0.90 1.91 20.98
C VAL A 121 -1.94 0.90 21.43
N ILE A 122 -2.26 0.84 22.72
CA ILE A 122 -3.26 -0.09 23.26
C ILE A 122 -4.63 0.16 22.63
N LEU A 123 -5.07 1.41 22.58
CA LEU A 123 -6.39 1.74 22.04
C LEU A 123 -6.48 1.52 20.53
N CYS A 124 -5.45 1.89 19.76
CA CYS A 124 -5.44 1.61 18.33
C CYS A 124 -5.43 0.11 18.01
N GLN A 125 -4.81 -0.71 18.84
CA GLN A 125 -4.87 -2.18 18.69
C GLN A 125 -6.25 -2.70 19.08
N ALA A 126 -6.83 -2.24 20.19
CA ALA A 126 -8.13 -2.69 20.66
C ALA A 126 -9.27 -2.37 19.67
N PHE A 127 -9.17 -1.25 18.95
CA PHE A 127 -10.17 -0.81 17.96
C PHE A 127 -9.79 -1.13 16.51
N GLU A 128 -8.75 -1.92 16.26
CA GLU A 128 -8.24 -2.27 14.91
C GLU A 128 -7.93 -1.04 14.03
N LEU A 129 -7.41 0.03 14.65
CA LEU A 129 -7.06 1.31 14.02
C LEU A 129 -5.55 1.45 13.78
N THR A 130 -4.80 0.35 13.73
CA THR A 130 -3.34 0.34 13.59
C THR A 130 -2.83 1.08 12.36
N ASP A 131 -3.64 1.13 11.28
CA ASP A 131 -3.33 1.88 10.06
C ASP A 131 -3.20 3.39 10.29
N GLY A 132 -3.84 3.92 11.32
CA GLY A 132 -3.79 5.33 11.68
C GLY A 132 -2.76 5.68 12.75
N LEU A 133 -2.22 4.68 13.46
CA LEU A 133 -1.35 4.87 14.62
C LEU A 133 -0.13 5.76 14.32
N SER A 134 0.67 5.37 13.31
CA SER A 134 1.92 6.06 12.99
C SER A 134 1.70 7.52 12.60
N MET A 135 0.68 7.77 11.75
CA MET A 135 0.36 9.10 11.27
C MET A 135 -0.14 10.00 12.40
N SER A 136 -1.11 9.52 13.17
CA SER A 136 -1.69 10.29 14.29
C SER A 136 -0.64 10.59 15.37
N THR A 137 0.25 9.64 15.65
CA THR A 137 1.33 9.84 16.60
C THR A 137 2.27 10.96 16.15
N VAL A 138 2.69 10.99 14.88
CA VAL A 138 3.57 12.06 14.35
C VAL A 138 2.92 13.43 14.52
N LEU A 139 1.63 13.56 14.19
CA LEU A 139 0.89 14.83 14.33
C LEU A 139 0.82 15.29 15.78
N MET A 140 0.60 14.39 16.73
CA MET A 140 0.59 14.74 18.15
C MET A 140 1.99 15.05 18.70
N LEU A 141 3.05 14.49 18.12
CA LEU A 141 4.42 14.85 18.47
C LEU A 141 4.77 16.28 18.07
N HIS A 142 4.19 16.86 17.03
CA HIS A 142 4.34 18.29 16.72
C HIS A 142 3.79 19.16 17.85
N ILE A 143 2.60 18.83 18.36
CA ILE A 143 1.96 19.54 19.48
C ILE A 143 2.81 19.41 20.74
N TRP A 144 3.35 18.22 21.03
CA TRP A 144 4.25 18.01 22.15
C TRP A 144 5.54 18.83 22.02
N ALA A 145 6.14 18.88 20.82
CA ALA A 145 7.35 19.64 20.54
C ALA A 145 7.14 21.15 20.64
N ALA A 146 5.99 21.65 20.18
CA ALA A 146 5.58 23.06 20.31
C ALA A 146 5.24 23.46 21.75
N ARG A 147 5.08 22.48 22.66
CA ARG A 147 4.67 22.69 24.06
C ARG A 147 3.41 23.56 24.23
N SER A 148 2.51 23.50 23.26
CA SER A 148 1.30 24.33 23.22
C SER A 148 0.15 23.54 22.64
N ILE A 149 -0.95 23.45 23.43
CA ILE A 149 -2.21 22.87 22.98
C ILE A 149 -3.20 24.00 22.79
N THR A 150 -3.38 24.43 21.55
CA THR A 150 -4.38 25.43 21.19
C THR A 150 -5.32 24.83 20.15
N ALA A 151 -6.53 25.40 20.05
CA ALA A 151 -7.46 25.02 18.99
C ALA A 151 -6.85 25.22 17.59
N SER A 152 -6.03 26.28 17.44
CA SER A 152 -5.30 26.55 16.19
C SER A 152 -4.29 25.45 15.85
N SER A 153 -3.49 24.99 16.83
CA SER A 153 -2.53 23.90 16.62
C SER A 153 -3.22 22.59 16.23
N LEU A 154 -4.34 22.26 16.91
CA LEU A 154 -5.13 21.06 16.58
C LEU A 154 -5.75 21.15 15.19
N LEU A 155 -6.26 22.31 14.80
CA LEU A 155 -6.79 22.55 13.45
C LEU A 155 -5.69 22.47 12.39
N ASN A 156 -4.49 22.97 12.68
CA ASN A 156 -3.34 22.82 11.79
C ASN A 156 -3.02 21.35 11.51
N GLU A 157 -2.89 20.52 12.57
CA GLU A 157 -2.61 19.10 12.42
C GLU A 157 -3.76 18.34 11.72
N ALA A 158 -5.02 18.69 12.02
CA ALA A 158 -6.18 18.13 11.34
C ALA A 158 -6.18 18.48 9.84
N THR A 159 -5.80 19.70 9.49
CA THR A 159 -5.72 20.16 8.10
C THR A 159 -4.60 19.46 7.35
N LEU A 160 -3.41 19.29 7.96
CA LEU A 160 -2.30 18.51 7.39
C LEU A 160 -2.73 17.08 7.08
N MET A 161 -3.42 16.45 8.03
CA MET A 161 -3.95 15.09 7.85
C MET A 161 -4.97 15.04 6.71
N ALA A 162 -5.92 15.97 6.67
CA ALA A 162 -6.96 16.04 5.65
C ALA A 162 -6.36 16.21 4.25
N ILE A 163 -5.38 17.11 4.06
CA ILE A 163 -4.68 17.31 2.79
C ILE A 163 -3.96 16.03 2.36
N GLY A 164 -3.22 15.40 3.27
CA GLY A 164 -2.48 14.18 2.96
C GLY A 164 -3.37 13.00 2.56
N ILE A 165 -4.48 12.81 3.27
CA ILE A 165 -5.48 11.79 2.94
C ILE A 165 -6.17 12.10 1.60
N LEU A 166 -6.61 13.34 1.39
CA LEU A 166 -7.28 13.76 0.15
C LEU A 166 -6.37 13.56 -1.06
N MET A 167 -5.10 13.97 -0.97
CA MET A 167 -4.13 13.75 -2.04
C MET A 167 -3.87 12.25 -2.27
N GLY A 168 -3.82 11.45 -1.22
CA GLY A 168 -3.72 9.99 -1.33
C GLY A 168 -4.92 9.39 -2.08
N ILE A 169 -6.14 9.82 -1.76
CA ILE A 169 -7.36 9.39 -2.45
C ILE A 169 -7.33 9.85 -3.92
N LEU A 170 -7.04 11.12 -4.20
CA LEU A 170 -6.98 11.67 -5.56
C LEU A 170 -6.00 10.91 -6.44
N MET A 171 -4.81 10.62 -5.91
CA MET A 171 -3.81 9.85 -6.64
C MET A 171 -4.27 8.40 -6.88
N ASN A 172 -5.07 7.83 -5.99
CA ASN A 172 -5.60 6.47 -6.14
C ASN A 172 -6.85 6.35 -6.99
N LEU A 173 -7.59 7.44 -7.21
CA LEU A 173 -8.72 7.44 -8.16
C LEU A 173 -8.25 7.12 -9.58
N TYR A 174 -7.06 7.57 -9.96
CA TYR A 174 -6.46 7.26 -11.27
C TYR A 174 -5.67 5.95 -11.22
N MET A 175 -6.38 4.83 -11.06
CA MET A 175 -5.77 3.50 -11.16
C MET A 175 -5.95 2.89 -12.55
N PRO A 176 -4.88 2.31 -13.14
CA PRO A 176 -4.98 1.66 -14.43
C PRO A 176 -5.89 0.43 -14.36
N ASN A 177 -6.75 0.28 -15.37
CA ASN A 177 -7.68 -0.82 -15.48
C ASN A 177 -6.95 -2.17 -15.60
N GLN A 178 -7.25 -3.11 -14.72
CA GLN A 178 -6.62 -4.44 -14.69
C GLN A 178 -7.26 -5.45 -15.68
N ILE A 179 -8.36 -5.09 -16.35
CA ILE A 179 -9.08 -5.97 -17.29
C ILE A 179 -8.16 -6.56 -18.37
N LYS A 180 -7.26 -5.74 -18.93
CA LYS A 180 -6.30 -6.24 -19.94
C LYS A 180 -5.39 -7.33 -19.39
N LYS A 181 -4.94 -7.22 -18.14
CA LYS A 181 -4.12 -8.23 -17.49
C LYS A 181 -4.89 -9.50 -17.21
N ILE A 182 -6.12 -9.39 -16.73
CA ILE A 182 -7.00 -10.53 -16.46
C ILE A 182 -7.23 -11.32 -17.75
N LYS A 183 -7.59 -10.65 -18.84
CA LYS A 183 -7.74 -11.31 -20.17
C LYS A 183 -6.46 -11.97 -20.64
N THR A 184 -5.29 -11.35 -20.42
CA THR A 184 -4.00 -11.96 -20.74
C THR A 184 -3.77 -13.22 -19.91
N TYR A 185 -4.03 -13.19 -18.60
CA TYR A 185 -3.90 -14.38 -17.76
C TYR A 185 -4.88 -15.49 -18.18
N GLN A 186 -6.12 -15.18 -18.53
CA GLN A 186 -7.07 -16.16 -19.06
C GLN A 186 -6.52 -16.87 -20.30
N THR A 187 -6.02 -16.10 -21.29
CA THR A 187 -5.44 -16.67 -22.51
C THR A 187 -4.23 -17.58 -22.22
N ILE A 188 -3.39 -17.18 -21.24
CA ILE A 188 -2.22 -17.98 -20.86
C ILE A 188 -2.66 -19.26 -20.14
N ILE A 189 -3.62 -19.16 -19.21
CA ILE A 189 -4.18 -20.32 -18.50
C ILE A 189 -4.78 -21.30 -19.49
N ASP A 190 -5.61 -20.86 -20.43
CA ASP A 190 -6.25 -21.70 -21.45
C ASP A 190 -5.21 -22.45 -22.30
N ARG A 191 -4.10 -21.78 -22.65
CA ARG A 191 -3.01 -22.40 -23.39
C ARG A 191 -2.31 -23.50 -22.60
N HIS A 192 -1.85 -23.19 -21.39
CA HIS A 192 -1.16 -24.17 -20.54
C HIS A 192 -2.06 -25.31 -20.12
N PHE A 193 -3.36 -25.04 -19.92
CA PHE A 193 -4.34 -26.10 -19.64
C PHE A 193 -4.47 -27.07 -20.81
N LYS A 194 -4.54 -26.57 -22.06
CA LYS A 194 -4.53 -27.42 -23.26
C LYS A 194 -3.25 -28.23 -23.40
N GLU A 195 -2.08 -27.60 -23.18
CA GLU A 195 -0.79 -28.28 -23.20
C GLU A 195 -0.72 -29.39 -22.14
N LEU A 196 -1.26 -29.12 -20.95
CA LEU A 196 -1.32 -30.11 -19.86
C LEU A 196 -2.23 -31.29 -20.22
N LEU A 197 -3.39 -31.04 -20.81
CA LEU A 197 -4.31 -32.11 -21.30
C LEU A 197 -3.63 -32.96 -22.38
N LEU A 198 -2.90 -32.36 -23.31
CA LEU A 198 -2.15 -33.09 -24.33
C LEU A 198 -1.04 -33.95 -23.71
N CYS A 199 -0.29 -33.40 -22.73
CA CYS A 199 0.72 -34.16 -21.99
C CYS A 199 0.12 -35.33 -21.21
N PHE A 200 -1.06 -35.18 -20.64
CA PHE A 200 -1.80 -36.27 -19.98
C PHE A 200 -2.17 -37.36 -20.98
N SER A 201 -2.70 -37.00 -22.15
CA SER A 201 -3.03 -37.94 -23.22
C SER A 201 -1.81 -38.75 -23.67
N ASP A 202 -0.67 -38.07 -23.87
CA ASP A 202 0.59 -38.70 -24.27
C ASP A 202 1.20 -39.58 -23.16
N SER A 203 0.98 -39.22 -21.88
CA SER A 203 1.55 -39.97 -20.74
C SER A 203 0.85 -41.32 -20.49
N ILE A 204 -0.38 -41.48 -20.97
CA ILE A 204 -1.06 -42.77 -20.96
C ILE A 204 -0.32 -43.78 -21.85
N VAL A 205 0.32 -43.30 -22.92
CA VAL A 205 1.09 -44.14 -23.87
C VAL A 205 2.55 -44.25 -23.45
N PHE A 206 3.13 -43.21 -22.82
CA PHE A 206 4.54 -43.14 -22.44
C PHE A 206 4.73 -42.72 -20.97
N PRO A 207 4.88 -43.69 -20.02
CA PRO A 207 4.95 -43.41 -18.57
C PRO A 207 6.11 -42.54 -18.11
N ASN A 208 7.17 -42.39 -18.90
CA ASN A 208 8.37 -41.61 -18.52
C ASN A 208 8.17 -40.07 -18.55
N ARG A 209 6.98 -39.56 -18.85
CA ARG A 209 6.72 -38.12 -18.94
C ARG A 209 6.06 -37.50 -17.68
N LEU A 210 5.93 -38.24 -16.59
CA LEU A 210 5.32 -37.76 -15.35
C LEU A 210 5.99 -36.48 -14.77
N GLN A 211 7.32 -36.37 -14.89
CA GLN A 211 8.02 -35.15 -14.45
C GLN A 211 7.64 -33.91 -15.27
N SER A 212 7.38 -34.05 -16.55
CA SER A 212 6.94 -32.96 -17.42
C SER A 212 5.55 -32.46 -17.04
N ILE A 213 4.65 -33.37 -16.63
CA ILE A 213 3.29 -33.04 -16.16
C ILE A 213 3.36 -32.27 -14.86
N GLN A 214 4.19 -32.69 -13.90
CA GLN A 214 4.34 -32.03 -12.62
C GLN A 214 4.84 -30.60 -12.78
N HIS A 215 5.85 -30.39 -13.62
CA HIS A 215 6.36 -29.06 -13.95
C HIS A 215 5.28 -28.16 -14.59
N GLN A 216 4.50 -28.69 -15.53
CA GLN A 216 3.41 -27.92 -16.17
C GLN A 216 2.31 -27.57 -15.18
N PHE A 217 2.00 -28.45 -14.24
CA PHE A 217 1.02 -28.20 -13.18
C PHE A 217 1.49 -27.08 -12.24
N ASP A 218 2.77 -27.06 -11.84
CA ASP A 218 3.35 -26.04 -10.99
C ASP A 218 3.32 -24.65 -11.68
N VAL A 219 3.65 -24.62 -12.98
CA VAL A 219 3.55 -23.39 -13.79
C VAL A 219 2.11 -22.88 -13.85
N LEU A 220 1.16 -23.76 -14.14
CA LEU A 220 -0.27 -23.42 -14.21
C LEU A 220 -0.78 -22.89 -12.87
N SER A 221 -0.43 -23.56 -11.77
CA SER A 221 -0.81 -23.15 -10.41
C SER A 221 -0.29 -21.75 -10.07
N THR A 222 0.95 -21.44 -10.44
CA THR A 222 1.57 -20.11 -10.25
C THR A 222 0.85 -19.03 -11.06
N ILE A 223 0.47 -19.33 -12.32
CA ILE A 223 -0.26 -18.39 -13.17
C ILE A 223 -1.67 -18.15 -12.62
N PHE A 224 -2.32 -19.21 -12.13
CA PHE A 224 -3.64 -19.13 -11.54
C PHE A 224 -3.67 -18.25 -10.29
N GLN A 225 -2.68 -18.39 -9.40
CA GLN A 225 -2.53 -17.52 -8.22
C GLN A 225 -2.36 -16.04 -8.62
N LYS A 226 -1.56 -15.75 -9.64
CA LYS A 226 -1.40 -14.39 -10.17
C LYS A 226 -2.69 -13.84 -10.80
N SER A 227 -3.48 -14.71 -11.44
CA SER A 227 -4.79 -14.34 -11.99
C SER A 227 -5.77 -13.97 -10.89
N ILE A 228 -5.83 -14.75 -9.81
CA ILE A 228 -6.66 -14.45 -8.63
C ILE A 228 -6.29 -13.08 -8.07
N GLN A 229 -4.99 -12.82 -7.81
CA GLN A 229 -4.54 -11.51 -7.31
C GLN A 229 -4.93 -10.35 -8.23
N ALA A 230 -4.84 -10.53 -9.55
CA ALA A 230 -5.23 -9.50 -10.51
C ALA A 230 -6.75 -9.26 -10.51
N THR A 231 -7.54 -10.31 -10.29
CA THR A 231 -9.00 -10.24 -10.18
C THR A 231 -9.42 -9.54 -8.89
N ASP A 232 -8.81 -9.86 -7.76
CA ASP A 232 -9.06 -9.22 -6.47
C ASP A 232 -8.74 -7.72 -6.53
N LEU A 233 -7.60 -7.36 -7.15
CA LEU A 233 -7.25 -5.96 -7.40
C LEU A 233 -8.28 -5.25 -8.29
N HIS A 234 -8.84 -5.96 -9.27
CA HIS A 234 -9.87 -5.38 -10.14
C HIS A 234 -11.17 -5.15 -9.36
N VAL A 235 -11.66 -6.15 -8.65
CA VAL A 235 -12.88 -6.07 -7.84
C VAL A 235 -12.75 -4.95 -6.80
N ASN A 236 -11.63 -4.87 -6.08
CA ASN A 236 -11.40 -3.83 -5.06
C ASN A 236 -11.19 -2.42 -5.65
N ASN A 237 -10.97 -2.29 -6.96
CA ASN A 237 -10.91 -0.99 -7.65
C ASN A 237 -12.27 -0.54 -8.22
N HIS A 238 -13.25 -1.43 -8.31
CA HIS A 238 -14.63 -1.12 -8.68
C HIS A 238 -15.47 -0.86 -7.41
N LEU A 239 -15.54 0.41 -6.98
CA LEU A 239 -16.26 0.82 -5.76
C LEU A 239 -17.78 0.65 -5.83
N PHE A 240 -18.35 0.56 -7.03
CA PHE A 240 -19.80 0.60 -7.26
C PHE A 240 -20.27 -0.37 -8.36
N SER A 241 -19.55 -1.42 -8.64
CA SER A 241 -20.11 -2.44 -9.49
C SER A 241 -21.03 -3.29 -8.62
N ASP A 242 -22.32 -3.06 -8.74
CA ASP A 242 -23.33 -4.04 -8.38
C ASP A 242 -22.94 -5.37 -9.02
N THR A 243 -22.44 -6.28 -8.22
CA THR A 243 -22.30 -7.68 -8.60
C THR A 243 -23.69 -8.30 -8.57
N GLY A 244 -24.54 -7.87 -9.47
CA GLY A 244 -25.70 -8.61 -9.88
C GLY A 244 -25.24 -9.72 -10.82
N TYR A 245 -24.88 -10.86 -10.26
CA TYR A 245 -24.93 -12.19 -10.88
C TYR A 245 -25.26 -13.19 -9.80
#